data_7a973690c307df2e6e1c995730ad784b
#
_entry.id   7a973690c307df2e6e1c995730ad784b
#
_cell.length_a   1.000
_cell.length_b   1.000
_cell.length_c   1.000
_cell.angle_alpha   90.00
_cell.angle_beta   90.00
_cell.angle_gamma   90.00
#
_symmetry.space_group_name_H-M   'P 1'
#
loop_
_entity.id
_entity.type
_entity.pdbx_description
1 polymer ?
#
loop_
_entity_poly.entity_id
_entity_poly.type
_entity_poly.pdbx_seq_one_letter_code
_entity_poly.pdbx_strand_id
1 'polypeptide(L)'
;MRYIWGTSGSGLSEHAWAAAEASGAAWVGNDAAAHITLLRPTVREELAFGMEQQGVPREVMASRIDDAVDLWGLGEIIDRDPSRLSTGQTRRVAVAAALLRDPGALVLDCPTDGLDAAAVETLVGTLGRFTGDVTVYDRVATPLAALADEQFALVDGTLTPAPAPGPDLPEMTPASPGRPVLDAGFTATNGSFTLDATLVARAGQVTHLAGPNGSGKTTLMLAVLGLLPHTGRLVAPSSPTPGWSPTGMDGAFSKRSVFRELMVGTDAAHARAALEWVGLEQWADVHPLDVPSAARRMVAVAAALVRGPELLLVDEPTVGLDAPGHGWLARVLRGYAAGEYHRALGAGEKRPAVLWTCHDAEFAAAVSDVSVELQNRL
;
A
#
# COMPACT_ATOMS: atom_id res chain seq x y z
N MET A 1 17.56 -19.15 4.15
CA MET A 1 16.68 -18.17 3.46
C MET A 1 17.52 -17.17 2.69
N ARG A 2 17.10 -16.78 1.47
CA ARG A 2 17.73 -15.72 0.66
C ARG A 2 16.82 -14.49 0.58
N TYR A 3 17.43 -13.32 0.57
CA TYR A 3 16.72 -12.05 0.38
C TYR A 3 17.32 -11.30 -0.82
N ILE A 4 16.50 -11.06 -1.84
CA ILE A 4 16.91 -10.38 -3.07
C ILE A 4 16.17 -9.07 -3.15
N TRP A 5 16.90 -7.97 -3.33
CA TRP A 5 16.29 -6.66 -3.42
C TRP A 5 16.66 -5.95 -4.72
N GLY A 6 15.80 -5.05 -5.15
CA GLY A 6 16.04 -4.28 -6.36
C GLY A 6 15.18 -3.03 -6.40
N THR A 7 15.65 -2.02 -7.12
CA THR A 7 14.91 -0.77 -7.33
C THR A 7 13.71 -0.98 -8.26
N SER A 8 12.80 -0.04 -8.24
CA SER A 8 11.65 0.00 -9.15
C SER A 8 12.13 -0.01 -10.62
N GLY A 9 11.65 -0.97 -11.39
CA GLY A 9 12.08 -1.16 -12.79
C GLY A 9 13.31 -2.07 -12.98
N SER A 10 13.88 -2.67 -11.91
CA SER A 10 15.02 -3.59 -12.01
C SER A 10 14.68 -4.98 -12.58
N GLY A 11 13.42 -5.26 -12.88
CA GLY A 11 12.98 -6.60 -13.28
C GLY A 11 12.84 -7.58 -12.11
N LEU A 12 12.62 -7.06 -10.88
CA LEU A 12 12.60 -7.86 -9.66
C LEU A 12 11.52 -8.96 -9.70
N SER A 13 10.30 -8.63 -10.08
CA SER A 13 9.18 -9.57 -10.15
C SER A 13 9.36 -10.60 -11.26
N GLU A 14 9.90 -10.20 -12.40
CA GLU A 14 10.22 -11.09 -13.52
C GLU A 14 11.31 -12.09 -13.12
N HIS A 15 12.33 -11.63 -12.41
CA HIS A 15 13.40 -12.49 -11.89
C HIS A 15 12.85 -13.46 -10.82
N ALA A 16 11.98 -12.99 -9.93
CA ALA A 16 11.34 -13.80 -8.91
C ALA A 16 10.46 -14.91 -9.53
N TRP A 17 9.66 -14.57 -10.53
CA TRP A 17 8.85 -15.52 -11.27
C TRP A 17 9.72 -16.59 -11.97
N ALA A 18 10.76 -16.17 -12.69
CA ALA A 18 11.67 -17.10 -13.37
C ALA A 18 12.38 -18.06 -12.38
N ALA A 19 12.75 -17.57 -11.20
CA ALA A 19 13.34 -18.38 -10.14
C ALA A 19 12.36 -19.42 -9.59
N ALA A 20 11.10 -19.03 -9.38
CA ALA A 20 10.04 -19.94 -8.94
C ALA A 20 9.76 -21.03 -9.97
N GLU A 21 9.64 -20.65 -11.26
CA GLU A 21 9.41 -21.59 -12.35
C GLU A 21 10.57 -22.59 -12.50
N ALA A 22 11.82 -22.12 -12.46
CA ALA A 22 13.00 -22.96 -12.61
C ALA A 22 13.18 -23.95 -11.45
N SER A 23 12.79 -23.57 -10.22
CA SER A 23 12.92 -24.42 -9.02
C SER A 23 11.68 -25.27 -8.73
N GLY A 24 10.54 -25.01 -9.38
CA GLY A 24 9.26 -25.61 -9.01
C GLY A 24 8.75 -25.17 -7.64
N ALA A 25 9.24 -24.05 -7.12
CA ALA A 25 8.84 -23.51 -5.83
C ALA A 25 7.37 -23.03 -5.84
N ALA A 26 6.71 -23.06 -4.69
CA ALA A 26 5.45 -22.33 -4.53
C ALA A 26 5.72 -20.83 -4.65
N TRP A 27 4.87 -20.14 -5.40
CA TRP A 27 5.01 -18.73 -5.74
C TRP A 27 3.90 -17.88 -5.16
N VAL A 28 4.26 -16.75 -4.56
CA VAL A 28 3.33 -15.66 -4.23
C VAL A 28 3.93 -14.35 -4.75
N GLY A 29 3.31 -13.79 -5.78
CA GLY A 29 3.74 -12.55 -6.42
C GLY A 29 3.30 -11.29 -5.70
N ASN A 30 3.78 -10.15 -6.17
CA ASN A 30 3.46 -8.84 -5.63
C ASN A 30 1.97 -8.46 -5.79
N ASP A 31 1.30 -8.96 -6.81
CA ASP A 31 -0.17 -8.90 -6.92
C ASP A 31 -0.80 -10.12 -6.24
N ALA A 32 -1.16 -9.95 -4.96
CA ALA A 32 -1.80 -11.02 -4.21
C ALA A 32 -3.16 -11.45 -4.78
N ALA A 33 -3.88 -10.57 -5.48
CA ALA A 33 -5.17 -10.88 -6.07
C ALA A 33 -5.04 -11.90 -7.21
N ALA A 34 -3.92 -11.90 -7.92
CA ALA A 34 -3.63 -12.90 -8.97
C ALA A 34 -3.45 -14.32 -8.42
N HIS A 35 -3.29 -14.49 -7.10
CA HIS A 35 -3.16 -15.80 -6.43
C HIS A 35 -4.48 -16.31 -5.85
N ILE A 36 -5.55 -15.54 -5.95
CA ILE A 36 -6.90 -15.98 -5.60
C ILE A 36 -7.54 -16.57 -6.86
N THR A 37 -7.95 -17.83 -6.77
CA THR A 37 -8.44 -18.55 -7.96
C THR A 37 -9.80 -18.05 -8.44
N LEU A 38 -10.59 -17.45 -7.55
CA LEU A 38 -12.00 -17.05 -7.78
C LEU A 38 -12.92 -18.22 -8.22
N LEU A 39 -12.43 -19.45 -8.09
CA LEU A 39 -13.20 -20.66 -8.40
C LEU A 39 -14.02 -21.13 -7.20
N ARG A 40 -13.79 -20.54 -6.04
CA ARG A 40 -14.38 -20.92 -4.76
C ARG A 40 -15.18 -19.77 -4.16
N PRO A 41 -16.37 -20.01 -3.63
CA PRO A 41 -17.24 -18.98 -3.10
C PRO A 41 -16.79 -18.42 -1.74
N THR A 42 -15.93 -19.15 -1.01
CA THR A 42 -15.47 -18.75 0.32
C THR A 42 -13.95 -18.83 0.46
N VAL A 43 -13.39 -18.05 1.37
CA VAL A 43 -11.96 -18.12 1.74
C VAL A 43 -11.59 -19.53 2.22
N ARG A 44 -12.45 -20.21 2.98
CA ARG A 44 -12.21 -21.58 3.44
C ARG A 44 -11.97 -22.54 2.26
N GLU A 45 -12.80 -22.46 1.25
CA GLU A 45 -12.68 -23.31 0.08
C GLU A 45 -11.50 -22.90 -0.82
N GLU A 46 -11.17 -21.61 -0.86
CA GLU A 46 -9.98 -21.11 -1.53
C GLU A 46 -8.71 -21.67 -0.88
N LEU A 47 -8.62 -21.69 0.45
CA LEU A 47 -7.51 -22.29 1.20
C LEU A 47 -7.40 -23.80 0.97
N ALA A 48 -8.54 -24.49 0.81
CA ALA A 48 -8.57 -25.93 0.54
C ALA A 48 -8.09 -26.29 -0.87
N PHE A 49 -8.29 -25.40 -1.85
CA PHE A 49 -8.17 -25.68 -3.28
C PHE A 49 -6.82 -26.33 -3.66
N GLY A 50 -5.71 -25.77 -3.19
CA GLY A 50 -4.38 -26.33 -3.50
C GLY A 50 -4.15 -27.74 -2.95
N MET A 51 -4.65 -28.02 -1.75
CA MET A 51 -4.57 -29.33 -1.11
C MET A 51 -5.51 -30.36 -1.78
N GLU A 52 -6.69 -29.91 -2.26
CA GLU A 52 -7.59 -30.76 -3.05
C GLU A 52 -6.90 -31.26 -4.33
N GLN A 53 -6.16 -30.39 -5.02
CA GLN A 53 -5.42 -30.78 -6.23
C GLN A 53 -4.28 -31.77 -5.94
N GLN A 54 -3.77 -31.78 -4.70
CA GLN A 54 -2.78 -32.76 -4.24
C GLN A 54 -3.40 -34.05 -3.70
N GLY A 55 -4.72 -34.16 -3.63
CA GLY A 55 -5.41 -35.33 -3.11
C GLY A 55 -5.31 -35.49 -1.59
N VAL A 56 -5.09 -34.40 -0.84
CA VAL A 56 -5.04 -34.43 0.63
C VAL A 56 -6.41 -34.85 1.19
N PRO A 57 -6.47 -35.79 2.15
CA PRO A 57 -7.73 -36.23 2.76
C PRO A 57 -8.49 -35.07 3.42
N ARG A 58 -9.82 -35.07 3.33
CA ARG A 58 -10.69 -33.99 3.80
C ARG A 58 -10.48 -33.63 5.28
N GLU A 59 -10.31 -34.64 6.13
CA GLU A 59 -10.08 -34.42 7.57
C GLU A 59 -8.77 -33.71 7.86
N VAL A 60 -7.70 -34.07 7.11
CA VAL A 60 -6.40 -33.43 7.20
C VAL A 60 -6.49 -31.99 6.68
N MET A 61 -7.18 -31.75 5.57
CA MET A 61 -7.39 -30.38 5.05
C MET A 61 -8.11 -29.52 6.08
N ALA A 62 -9.18 -30.03 6.69
CA ALA A 62 -9.97 -29.27 7.68
C ALA A 62 -9.09 -28.81 8.85
N SER A 63 -8.30 -29.74 9.44
CA SER A 63 -7.37 -29.42 10.53
C SER A 63 -6.34 -28.37 10.12
N ARG A 64 -5.70 -28.55 8.95
CA ARG A 64 -4.68 -27.59 8.47
C ARG A 64 -5.27 -26.20 8.19
N ILE A 65 -6.50 -26.13 7.69
CA ILE A 65 -7.18 -24.86 7.47
C ILE A 65 -7.50 -24.18 8.78
N ASP A 66 -8.02 -24.91 9.78
CA ASP A 66 -8.33 -24.32 11.08
C ASP A 66 -7.06 -23.79 11.77
N ASP A 67 -5.94 -24.52 11.71
CA ASP A 67 -4.63 -24.04 12.19
C ASP A 67 -4.17 -22.75 11.44
N ALA A 68 -4.38 -22.70 10.13
CA ALA A 68 -4.04 -21.52 9.33
C ALA A 68 -4.97 -20.33 9.63
N VAL A 69 -6.26 -20.59 9.88
CA VAL A 69 -7.23 -19.55 10.27
C VAL A 69 -6.81 -18.88 11.56
N ASP A 70 -6.42 -19.66 12.55
CA ASP A 70 -5.96 -19.15 13.85
C ASP A 70 -4.63 -18.40 13.70
N LEU A 71 -3.67 -18.97 12.98
CA LEU A 71 -2.35 -18.39 12.78
C LEU A 71 -2.39 -17.03 12.05
N TRP A 72 -3.21 -16.95 10.99
CA TRP A 72 -3.27 -15.76 10.13
C TRP A 72 -4.41 -14.80 10.48
N GLY A 73 -5.18 -15.09 11.54
CA GLY A 73 -6.31 -14.26 11.96
C GLY A 73 -7.38 -14.13 10.87
N LEU A 74 -7.76 -15.25 10.23
CA LEU A 74 -8.71 -15.26 9.12
C LEU A 74 -10.16 -15.55 9.56
N GLY A 75 -10.42 -15.72 10.87
CA GLY A 75 -11.72 -16.15 11.38
C GLY A 75 -12.88 -15.29 10.92
N GLU A 76 -12.75 -13.96 10.91
CA GLU A 76 -13.82 -13.04 10.51
C GLU A 76 -14.11 -13.04 8.99
N ILE A 77 -13.18 -13.55 8.19
CA ILE A 77 -13.28 -13.53 6.73
C ILE A 77 -13.42 -14.92 6.11
N ILE A 78 -13.36 -15.99 6.91
CA ILE A 78 -13.25 -17.36 6.42
C ILE A 78 -14.44 -17.80 5.55
N ASP A 79 -15.63 -17.28 5.80
CA ASP A 79 -16.84 -17.55 5.04
C ASP A 79 -17.17 -16.44 4.03
N ARG A 80 -16.31 -15.43 3.87
CA ARG A 80 -16.50 -14.36 2.89
C ARG A 80 -16.09 -14.80 1.49
N ASP A 81 -16.67 -14.14 0.51
CA ASP A 81 -16.25 -14.19 -0.88
C ASP A 81 -14.82 -13.64 -1.03
N PRO A 82 -13.85 -14.41 -1.55
CA PRO A 82 -12.46 -13.99 -1.72
C PRO A 82 -12.29 -12.73 -2.58
N SER A 83 -13.22 -12.46 -3.50
CA SER A 83 -13.19 -11.26 -4.35
C SER A 83 -13.45 -9.94 -3.60
N ARG A 84 -13.93 -10.03 -2.36
CA ARG A 84 -14.32 -8.88 -1.52
C ARG A 84 -13.34 -8.60 -0.37
N LEU A 85 -12.18 -9.20 -0.43
CA LEU A 85 -11.14 -9.01 0.57
C LEU A 85 -10.39 -7.67 0.36
N SER A 86 -9.93 -7.06 1.44
CA SER A 86 -8.96 -5.97 1.35
C SER A 86 -7.59 -6.48 0.86
N THR A 87 -6.73 -5.60 0.36
CA THR A 87 -5.39 -5.96 -0.11
C THR A 87 -4.61 -6.78 0.91
N GLY A 88 -4.56 -6.35 2.19
CA GLY A 88 -3.87 -7.10 3.24
C GLY A 88 -4.53 -8.43 3.57
N GLN A 89 -5.89 -8.52 3.54
CA GLN A 89 -6.60 -9.78 3.71
C GLN A 89 -6.29 -10.75 2.57
N THR A 90 -6.32 -10.27 1.33
CA THR A 90 -5.96 -11.05 0.14
C THR A 90 -4.53 -11.59 0.24
N ARG A 91 -3.58 -10.76 0.67
CA ARG A 91 -2.18 -11.16 0.87
C ARG A 91 -2.05 -12.29 1.90
N ARG A 92 -2.71 -12.14 3.05
CA ARG A 92 -2.71 -13.19 4.10
C ARG A 92 -3.27 -14.51 3.57
N VAL A 93 -4.39 -14.47 2.85
CA VAL A 93 -5.00 -15.66 2.25
C VAL A 93 -4.08 -16.30 1.19
N ALA A 94 -3.48 -15.50 0.31
CA ALA A 94 -2.57 -16.01 -0.73
C ALA A 94 -1.34 -16.71 -0.14
N VAL A 95 -0.69 -16.11 0.88
CA VAL A 95 0.46 -16.72 1.55
C VAL A 95 0.04 -17.98 2.32
N ALA A 96 -1.06 -17.95 3.06
CA ALA A 96 -1.59 -19.11 3.78
C ALA A 96 -1.90 -20.27 2.82
N ALA A 97 -2.56 -19.99 1.68
CA ALA A 97 -2.88 -20.99 0.66
C ALA A 97 -1.62 -21.63 0.05
N ALA A 98 -0.57 -20.83 -0.19
CA ALA A 98 0.71 -21.34 -0.68
C ALA A 98 1.39 -22.28 0.33
N LEU A 99 1.39 -21.91 1.62
CA LEU A 99 1.99 -22.70 2.69
C LEU A 99 1.21 -23.99 3.02
N LEU A 100 -0.12 -23.96 2.91
CA LEU A 100 -0.98 -25.13 3.13
C LEU A 100 -0.70 -26.28 2.16
N ARG A 101 -0.10 -25.98 1.02
CA ARG A 101 0.36 -27.00 0.05
C ARG A 101 1.62 -27.74 0.51
N ASP A 102 2.20 -27.36 1.64
CA ASP A 102 3.42 -27.93 2.21
C ASP A 102 4.58 -27.97 1.18
N PRO A 103 4.95 -26.83 0.60
CA PRO A 103 5.94 -26.78 -0.46
C PRO A 103 7.35 -27.00 0.09
N GLY A 104 8.21 -27.70 -0.68
CA GLY A 104 9.63 -27.84 -0.35
C GLY A 104 10.43 -26.55 -0.55
N ALA A 105 9.94 -25.64 -1.38
CA ALA A 105 10.54 -24.31 -1.63
C ALA A 105 9.45 -23.26 -1.85
N LEU A 106 9.75 -22.02 -1.44
CA LEU A 106 8.83 -20.88 -1.50
C LEU A 106 9.54 -19.65 -2.05
N VAL A 107 8.95 -19.00 -3.02
CA VAL A 107 9.38 -17.71 -3.55
C VAL A 107 8.28 -16.68 -3.30
N LEU A 108 8.64 -15.59 -2.62
CA LEU A 108 7.74 -14.52 -2.26
C LEU A 108 8.21 -13.19 -2.86
N ASP A 109 7.31 -12.49 -3.56
CA ASP A 109 7.58 -11.17 -4.14
C ASP A 109 6.80 -10.09 -3.38
N CYS A 110 7.50 -9.19 -2.71
CA CYS A 110 6.98 -8.13 -1.86
C CYS A 110 5.91 -8.63 -0.87
N PRO A 111 6.22 -9.66 -0.07
CA PRO A 111 5.20 -10.35 0.73
C PRO A 111 4.65 -9.51 1.88
N THR A 112 5.32 -8.43 2.26
CA THR A 112 4.88 -7.51 3.34
C THR A 112 4.01 -6.37 2.84
N ASP A 113 3.92 -6.14 1.53
CA ASP A 113 3.11 -5.06 0.95
C ASP A 113 1.64 -5.11 1.41
N GLY A 114 1.16 -4.03 2.03
CA GLY A 114 -0.23 -3.91 2.52
C GLY A 114 -0.55 -4.73 3.79
N LEU A 115 0.44 -5.39 4.40
CA LEU A 115 0.28 -6.04 5.70
C LEU A 115 0.46 -5.02 6.85
N ASP A 116 -0.35 -5.15 7.88
CA ASP A 116 -0.11 -4.45 9.16
C ASP A 116 0.99 -5.15 9.98
N ALA A 117 1.46 -4.50 11.04
CA ALA A 117 2.56 -4.99 11.87
C ALA A 117 2.30 -6.42 12.41
N ALA A 118 1.08 -6.72 12.85
CA ALA A 118 0.73 -8.04 13.39
C ALA A 118 0.81 -9.13 12.31
N ALA A 119 0.36 -8.85 11.10
CA ALA A 119 0.46 -9.78 9.98
C ALA A 119 1.92 -9.96 9.51
N VAL A 120 2.74 -8.89 9.55
CA VAL A 120 4.18 -8.99 9.28
C VAL A 120 4.88 -9.86 10.32
N GLU A 121 4.59 -9.68 11.63
CA GLU A 121 5.13 -10.55 12.69
C GLU A 121 4.74 -12.01 12.50
N THR A 122 3.49 -12.28 12.12
CA THR A 122 3.01 -13.62 11.80
C THR A 122 3.79 -14.23 10.64
N LEU A 123 4.03 -13.46 9.58
CA LEU A 123 4.80 -13.90 8.41
C LEU A 123 6.25 -14.21 8.81
N VAL A 124 6.91 -13.31 9.53
CA VAL A 124 8.28 -13.50 10.05
C VAL A 124 8.37 -14.77 10.90
N GLY A 125 7.47 -14.94 11.87
CA GLY A 125 7.44 -16.11 12.74
C GLY A 125 7.15 -17.42 11.99
N THR A 126 6.34 -17.38 10.93
CA THR A 126 6.03 -18.54 10.10
C THR A 126 7.22 -18.93 9.23
N LEU A 127 7.84 -17.97 8.53
CA LEU A 127 9.00 -18.24 7.67
C LEU A 127 10.24 -18.62 8.48
N GLY A 128 10.40 -18.08 9.70
CA GLY A 128 11.49 -18.48 10.59
C GLY A 128 11.40 -19.94 11.08
N ARG A 129 10.24 -20.57 10.98
CA ARG A 129 10.01 -21.99 11.31
C ARG A 129 9.88 -22.88 10.08
N PHE A 130 9.81 -22.29 8.90
CA PHE A 130 9.68 -23.04 7.65
C PHE A 130 10.98 -23.79 7.35
N THR A 131 10.88 -25.10 7.09
CA THR A 131 12.04 -25.98 6.90
C THR A 131 12.49 -26.12 5.45
N GLY A 132 11.70 -25.59 4.50
CA GLY A 132 12.04 -25.58 3.08
C GLY A 132 12.91 -24.39 2.68
N ASP A 133 13.29 -24.34 1.43
CA ASP A 133 14.01 -23.20 0.86
C ASP A 133 13.09 -21.98 0.69
N VAL A 134 13.49 -20.82 1.21
CA VAL A 134 12.76 -19.56 1.05
C VAL A 134 13.61 -18.54 0.33
N THR A 135 13.07 -17.93 -0.71
CA THR A 135 13.63 -16.76 -1.36
C THR A 135 12.59 -15.63 -1.33
N VAL A 136 12.96 -14.52 -0.70
CA VAL A 136 12.14 -13.29 -0.66
C VAL A 136 12.74 -12.29 -1.62
N TYR A 137 11.88 -11.68 -2.43
CA TYR A 137 12.18 -10.54 -3.28
C TYR A 137 11.48 -9.31 -2.71
N ASP A 138 12.20 -8.20 -2.55
CA ASP A 138 11.61 -6.97 -2.01
C ASP A 138 12.35 -5.73 -2.53
N ARG A 139 11.81 -4.55 -2.28
CA ARG A 139 12.36 -3.27 -2.75
C ARG A 139 13.16 -2.53 -1.69
N VAL A 140 12.92 -2.86 -0.44
CA VAL A 140 13.57 -2.30 0.76
C VAL A 140 13.80 -3.40 1.77
N ALA A 141 14.65 -3.16 2.76
CA ALA A 141 14.77 -4.05 3.90
C ALA A 141 13.47 -4.06 4.70
N THR A 142 12.87 -5.24 4.82
CA THR A 142 11.73 -5.51 5.69
C THR A 142 12.20 -6.39 6.85
N PRO A 143 11.38 -6.65 7.88
CA PRO A 143 11.76 -7.58 8.96
C PRO A 143 12.19 -8.96 8.47
N LEU A 144 11.79 -9.37 7.27
CA LEU A 144 12.23 -10.63 6.64
C LEU A 144 13.71 -10.64 6.24
N ALA A 145 14.30 -9.48 5.97
CA ALA A 145 15.74 -9.38 5.66
C ALA A 145 16.62 -9.84 6.82
N ALA A 146 16.15 -9.71 8.06
CA ALA A 146 16.87 -10.19 9.24
C ALA A 146 16.88 -11.72 9.39
N LEU A 147 15.99 -12.44 8.70
CA LEU A 147 15.97 -13.90 8.67
C LEU A 147 16.89 -14.49 7.58
N ALA A 148 17.39 -13.66 6.68
CA ALA A 148 18.16 -14.14 5.53
C ALA A 148 19.62 -14.44 5.89
N ASP A 149 20.09 -15.59 5.45
CA ASP A 149 21.52 -15.98 5.52
C ASP A 149 22.34 -15.20 4.50
N GLU A 150 21.73 -14.86 3.36
CA GLU A 150 22.35 -14.15 2.25
C GLU A 150 21.42 -13.08 1.70
N GLN A 151 22.00 -11.92 1.37
CA GLN A 151 21.28 -10.81 0.74
C GLN A 151 21.96 -10.38 -0.55
N PHE A 152 21.17 -10.12 -1.59
CA PHE A 152 21.66 -9.74 -2.92
C PHE A 152 20.88 -8.55 -3.47
N ALA A 153 21.61 -7.66 -4.15
CA ALA A 153 21.04 -6.66 -5.05
C ALA A 153 20.83 -7.26 -6.43
N LEU A 154 19.68 -7.02 -7.03
CA LEU A 154 19.41 -7.29 -8.45
C LEU A 154 19.67 -6.02 -9.26
N VAL A 155 20.74 -6.01 -10.04
CA VAL A 155 21.13 -4.90 -10.91
C VAL A 155 21.37 -5.43 -12.32
N ASP A 156 20.67 -4.90 -13.30
CA ASP A 156 20.77 -5.31 -14.71
C ASP A 156 20.69 -6.84 -14.91
N GLY A 157 19.77 -7.48 -14.19
CA GLY A 157 19.57 -8.94 -14.23
C GLY A 157 20.65 -9.77 -13.53
N THR A 158 21.59 -9.14 -12.82
CA THR A 158 22.70 -9.79 -12.12
C THR A 158 22.55 -9.65 -10.61
N LEU A 159 22.73 -10.77 -9.88
CA LEU A 159 22.72 -10.78 -8.42
C LEU A 159 24.11 -10.45 -7.89
N THR A 160 24.22 -9.40 -7.08
CA THR A 160 25.46 -9.00 -6.40
C THR A 160 25.24 -9.01 -4.88
N PRO A 161 26.13 -9.64 -4.08
CA PRO A 161 26.00 -9.63 -2.63
C PRO A 161 25.97 -8.21 -2.08
N ALA A 162 24.85 -7.83 -1.48
CA ALA A 162 24.67 -6.50 -0.87
C ALA A 162 23.48 -6.54 0.11
N PRO A 163 23.59 -5.89 1.29
CA PRO A 163 22.47 -5.76 2.20
C PRO A 163 21.35 -4.91 1.59
N ALA A 164 20.10 -5.27 1.89
CA ALA A 164 18.96 -4.49 1.46
C ALA A 164 18.95 -3.12 2.17
N PRO A 165 18.72 -2.01 1.45
CA PRO A 165 18.61 -0.69 2.04
C PRO A 165 17.29 -0.56 2.81
N GLY A 166 17.29 0.18 3.92
CA GLY A 166 16.07 0.66 4.55
C GLY A 166 15.37 1.72 3.68
N PRO A 167 14.16 2.14 4.06
CA PRO A 167 13.50 3.30 3.45
C PRO A 167 14.40 4.53 3.54
N ASP A 168 14.38 5.38 2.50
CA ASP A 168 15.05 6.68 2.55
C ASP A 168 14.27 7.60 3.49
N LEU A 169 14.82 7.83 4.70
CA LEU A 169 14.17 8.62 5.74
C LEU A 169 14.72 10.06 5.69
N PRO A 170 13.89 11.04 5.28
CA PRO A 170 14.35 12.43 5.26
C PRO A 170 14.46 12.99 6.68
N GLU A 171 15.50 13.80 6.91
CA GLU A 171 15.54 14.67 8.08
C GLU A 171 14.52 15.79 7.93
N MET A 172 13.51 15.78 8.79
CA MET A 172 12.39 16.71 8.70
C MET A 172 12.23 17.55 9.98
N THR A 173 11.99 18.83 9.81
CA THR A 173 11.57 19.72 10.90
C THR A 173 10.05 19.77 10.94
N PRO A 174 9.39 19.49 12.09
CA PRO A 174 7.95 19.60 12.23
C PRO A 174 7.44 21.01 11.86
N ALA A 175 6.36 21.05 11.12
CA ALA A 175 5.76 22.30 10.70
C ALA A 175 4.84 22.88 11.78
N SER A 176 4.86 24.21 11.94
CA SER A 176 3.90 24.89 12.82
C SER A 176 2.47 24.73 12.28
N PRO A 177 1.50 24.33 13.14
CA PRO A 177 0.13 24.11 12.72
C PRO A 177 -0.56 25.40 12.29
N GLY A 178 -1.22 25.36 11.13
CA GLY A 178 -2.11 26.42 10.67
C GLY A 178 -3.56 26.24 11.12
N ARG A 179 -4.49 26.91 10.43
CA ARG A 179 -5.94 26.75 10.67
C ARG A 179 -6.38 25.29 10.43
N PRO A 180 -7.47 24.84 11.07
CA PRO A 180 -8.11 23.58 10.68
C PRO A 180 -8.55 23.63 9.20
N VAL A 181 -8.26 22.55 8.46
CA VAL A 181 -8.70 22.32 7.09
C VAL A 181 -9.75 21.20 7.07
N LEU A 182 -9.52 20.16 7.87
CA LEU A 182 -10.51 19.13 8.17
C LEU A 182 -10.81 19.18 9.66
N ASP A 183 -12.10 19.17 10.02
CA ASP A 183 -12.59 19.06 11.39
C ASP A 183 -13.74 18.07 11.39
N ALA A 184 -13.45 16.86 11.86
CA ALA A 184 -14.30 15.69 11.79
C ALA A 184 -14.66 15.20 13.20
N GLY A 185 -15.96 14.99 13.44
CA GLY A 185 -16.53 14.30 14.59
C GLY A 185 -17.83 13.65 14.14
N PHE A 186 -17.72 12.49 13.48
CA PHE A 186 -18.83 11.84 12.78
C PHE A 186 -18.84 10.33 12.93
N THR A 187 -20.01 9.74 12.70
CA THR A 187 -20.21 8.31 12.52
C THR A 187 -20.50 8.04 11.05
N ALA A 188 -19.75 7.12 10.42
CA ALA A 188 -19.98 6.66 9.06
C ALA A 188 -20.20 5.15 9.02
N THR A 189 -21.01 4.65 8.05
CA THR A 189 -21.30 3.25 7.87
C THR A 189 -20.91 2.80 6.46
N ASN A 190 -20.19 1.69 6.37
CA ASN A 190 -19.82 1.04 5.11
C ASN A 190 -20.17 -0.45 5.18
N GLY A 191 -21.29 -0.84 4.56
CA GLY A 191 -21.88 -2.18 4.74
C GLY A 191 -22.30 -2.43 6.19
N SER A 192 -21.76 -3.46 6.81
CA SER A 192 -21.98 -3.78 8.23
C SER A 192 -21.01 -3.07 9.18
N PHE A 193 -19.98 -2.40 8.65
CA PHE A 193 -18.96 -1.73 9.44
C PHE A 193 -19.39 -0.30 9.79
N THR A 194 -19.29 0.05 11.06
CA THR A 194 -19.56 1.41 11.57
C THR A 194 -18.30 1.99 12.18
N LEU A 195 -17.98 3.22 11.82
CA LEU A 195 -16.83 3.98 12.28
C LEU A 195 -17.28 5.22 13.01
N ASP A 196 -16.81 5.41 14.24
CA ASP A 196 -16.84 6.68 14.96
C ASP A 196 -15.46 7.35 14.85
N ALA A 197 -15.40 8.52 14.22
CA ALA A 197 -14.14 9.21 13.96
C ALA A 197 -14.14 10.62 14.56
N THR A 198 -13.03 10.96 15.20
CA THR A 198 -12.74 12.34 15.64
C THR A 198 -11.32 12.69 15.23
N LEU A 199 -11.18 13.74 14.40
CA LEU A 199 -9.86 14.12 13.91
C LEU A 199 -9.87 15.58 13.41
N VAL A 200 -8.73 16.26 13.56
CA VAL A 200 -8.48 17.58 12.96
C VAL A 200 -7.19 17.53 12.16
N ALA A 201 -7.26 17.84 10.84
CA ALA A 201 -6.07 18.07 10.03
C ALA A 201 -5.89 19.58 9.77
N ARG A 202 -4.64 20.05 9.89
CA ARG A 202 -4.34 21.50 9.87
C ARG A 202 -3.49 21.89 8.67
N ALA A 203 -3.70 23.09 8.20
CA ALA A 203 -2.93 23.72 7.13
C ALA A 203 -1.43 23.68 7.45
N GLY A 204 -0.63 23.28 6.47
CA GLY A 204 0.81 23.19 6.60
C GLY A 204 1.33 21.94 7.29
N GLN A 205 0.47 21.00 7.63
CA GLN A 205 0.87 19.76 8.31
C GLN A 205 0.56 18.52 7.49
N VAL A 206 1.44 17.52 7.65
CA VAL A 206 1.22 16.14 7.25
C VAL A 206 0.73 15.36 8.46
N THR A 207 -0.50 14.89 8.41
CA THR A 207 -1.15 14.11 9.49
C THR A 207 -1.19 12.65 9.08
N HIS A 208 -0.57 11.78 9.88
CA HIS A 208 -0.66 10.34 9.73
C HIS A 208 -1.91 9.81 10.44
N LEU A 209 -2.73 9.04 9.75
CA LEU A 209 -3.85 8.30 10.29
C LEU A 209 -3.40 6.86 10.56
N ALA A 210 -3.05 6.61 11.82
CA ALA A 210 -2.59 5.31 12.28
C ALA A 210 -3.77 4.36 12.60
N GLY A 211 -3.50 3.07 12.58
CA GLY A 211 -4.45 2.02 12.97
C GLY A 211 -4.24 0.73 12.20
N PRO A 212 -4.66 -0.42 12.75
CA PRO A 212 -4.54 -1.72 12.11
C PRO A 212 -5.39 -1.82 10.84
N ASN A 213 -5.20 -2.90 10.07
CA ASN A 213 -6.08 -3.22 8.95
C ASN A 213 -7.51 -3.44 9.45
N GLY A 214 -8.50 -2.87 8.73
CA GLY A 214 -9.91 -2.93 9.14
C GLY A 214 -10.34 -1.88 10.16
N SER A 215 -9.46 -1.01 10.69
CA SER A 215 -9.84 0.04 11.65
C SER A 215 -10.73 1.15 11.06
N GLY A 216 -10.89 1.19 9.72
CA GLY A 216 -11.75 2.16 9.04
C GLY A 216 -11.03 3.37 8.43
N LYS A 217 -9.71 3.34 8.26
CA LYS A 217 -8.91 4.42 7.65
C LYS A 217 -9.47 4.86 6.29
N THR A 218 -9.65 3.90 5.38
CA THR A 218 -10.26 4.17 4.07
C THR A 218 -11.72 4.61 4.18
N THR A 219 -12.51 4.05 5.11
CA THR A 219 -13.90 4.47 5.37
C THR A 219 -13.97 5.94 5.80
N LEU A 220 -13.06 6.38 6.68
CA LEU A 220 -12.95 7.79 7.06
C LEU A 220 -12.68 8.68 5.84
N MET A 221 -11.69 8.32 5.02
CA MET A 221 -11.33 9.10 3.83
C MET A 221 -12.49 9.17 2.82
N LEU A 222 -13.19 8.05 2.58
CA LEU A 222 -14.38 8.03 1.71
C LEU A 222 -15.53 8.88 2.25
N ALA A 223 -15.74 8.92 3.56
CA ALA A 223 -16.74 9.81 4.18
C ALA A 223 -16.34 11.30 4.02
N VAL A 224 -15.05 11.63 4.19
CA VAL A 224 -14.53 13.00 3.96
C VAL A 224 -14.70 13.43 2.50
N LEU A 225 -14.60 12.49 1.55
CA LEU A 225 -14.86 12.72 0.12
C LEU A 225 -16.36 12.85 -0.21
N GLY A 226 -17.24 12.61 0.76
CA GLY A 226 -18.69 12.57 0.52
C GLY A 226 -19.18 11.33 -0.24
N LEU A 227 -18.35 10.28 -0.35
CA LEU A 227 -18.67 9.02 -1.02
C LEU A 227 -19.38 8.01 -0.11
N LEU A 228 -19.38 8.26 1.21
CA LEU A 228 -20.14 7.49 2.19
C LEU A 228 -21.03 8.41 3.02
N PRO A 229 -22.26 7.95 3.37
CA PRO A 229 -23.13 8.69 4.27
C PRO A 229 -22.52 8.73 5.68
N HIS A 230 -22.71 9.87 6.36
CA HIS A 230 -22.27 10.06 7.72
C HIS A 230 -23.28 10.89 8.52
N THR A 231 -23.21 10.78 9.84
CA THR A 231 -23.95 11.64 10.79
C THR A 231 -22.97 12.31 11.73
N GLY A 232 -23.26 13.52 12.16
CA GLY A 232 -22.36 14.30 13.00
C GLY A 232 -21.69 15.45 12.25
N ARG A 233 -20.57 15.94 12.79
CA ARG A 233 -19.86 17.10 12.26
C ARG A 233 -18.76 16.68 11.29
N LEU A 234 -18.82 17.18 10.07
CA LEU A 234 -17.73 17.06 9.09
C LEU A 234 -17.59 18.40 8.36
N VAL A 235 -16.47 19.07 8.59
CA VAL A 235 -16.08 20.30 7.91
C VAL A 235 -14.83 20.01 7.10
N ALA A 236 -14.96 20.02 5.79
CA ALA A 236 -13.88 19.81 4.82
C ALA A 236 -14.00 20.79 3.66
N PRO A 237 -12.93 21.07 2.89
CA PRO A 237 -13.00 21.92 1.71
C PRO A 237 -13.97 21.35 0.67
N SER A 238 -14.78 22.21 0.06
CA SER A 238 -15.73 21.81 -0.99
C SER A 238 -15.32 22.25 -2.39
N SER A 239 -14.42 23.24 -2.51
CA SER A 239 -13.94 23.75 -3.79
C SER A 239 -12.49 24.25 -3.71
N PRO A 240 -11.53 23.57 -4.39
CA PRO A 240 -11.69 22.26 -4.99
C PRO A 240 -11.98 21.18 -3.94
N THR A 241 -12.68 20.12 -4.33
CA THR A 241 -12.89 18.95 -3.47
C THR A 241 -11.55 18.36 -3.04
N PRO A 242 -11.46 17.68 -1.89
CA PRO A 242 -10.21 17.00 -1.48
C PRO A 242 -9.62 16.15 -2.58
N GLY A 243 -8.30 16.15 -2.70
CA GLY A 243 -7.59 15.25 -3.58
C GLY A 243 -7.54 13.85 -2.99
N TRP A 244 -7.66 12.82 -3.82
CA TRP A 244 -7.68 11.43 -3.37
C TRP A 244 -6.71 10.55 -4.15
N SER A 245 -5.78 9.93 -3.45
CA SER A 245 -4.91 8.87 -3.97
C SER A 245 -5.21 7.57 -3.23
N PRO A 246 -5.85 6.58 -3.88
CA PRO A 246 -6.21 5.30 -3.25
C PRO A 246 -5.01 4.35 -3.12
N THR A 247 -5.13 3.33 -2.27
CA THR A 247 -4.16 2.23 -2.16
C THR A 247 -4.02 1.46 -3.48
N GLY A 248 -5.14 1.03 -4.05
CA GLY A 248 -5.17 0.32 -5.34
C GLY A 248 -5.12 1.30 -6.51
N MET A 249 -4.05 1.24 -7.30
CA MET A 249 -3.81 2.19 -8.39
C MET A 249 -4.26 1.69 -9.75
N ASP A 250 -4.15 0.40 -10.01
CA ASP A 250 -4.28 -0.14 -11.37
C ASP A 250 -5.69 0.06 -11.96
N GLY A 251 -6.71 0.00 -11.10
CA GLY A 251 -8.08 0.34 -11.49
C GLY A 251 -8.41 1.84 -11.49
N ALA A 252 -7.49 2.70 -11.02
CA ALA A 252 -7.72 4.14 -10.93
C ALA A 252 -7.35 4.89 -12.21
N PHE A 253 -6.46 4.32 -13.03
CA PHE A 253 -6.01 4.97 -14.26
C PHE A 253 -6.97 4.71 -15.42
N SER A 254 -7.35 5.79 -16.11
CA SER A 254 -8.35 5.76 -17.17
C SER A 254 -7.82 6.21 -18.54
N LYS A 255 -6.62 6.79 -18.60
CA LYS A 255 -6.05 7.39 -19.80
C LYS A 255 -4.81 6.65 -20.29
N ARG A 256 -4.48 6.90 -21.58
CA ARG A 256 -3.39 6.22 -22.30
C ARG A 256 -2.01 6.85 -22.07
N SER A 257 -1.90 7.94 -21.32
CA SER A 257 -0.61 8.51 -20.93
C SER A 257 -0.73 9.24 -19.60
N VAL A 258 0.38 9.33 -18.88
CA VAL A 258 0.49 10.03 -17.59
C VAL A 258 -0.01 11.48 -17.74
N PHE A 259 0.41 12.20 -18.78
CA PHE A 259 -0.06 13.57 -19.00
C PHE A 259 -1.58 13.66 -19.14
N ARG A 260 -2.19 12.75 -19.90
CA ARG A 260 -3.65 12.74 -20.07
C ARG A 260 -4.37 12.31 -18.80
N GLU A 261 -3.78 11.47 -17.99
CA GLU A 261 -4.33 11.11 -16.68
C GLU A 261 -4.38 12.34 -15.77
N LEU A 262 -3.29 13.12 -15.72
CA LEU A 262 -3.25 14.35 -14.92
C LEU A 262 -4.19 15.45 -15.44
N MET A 263 -4.59 15.39 -16.72
CA MET A 263 -5.59 16.31 -17.27
C MET A 263 -7.04 15.99 -16.86
N VAL A 264 -7.29 14.89 -16.16
CA VAL A 264 -8.65 14.53 -15.74
C VAL A 264 -9.19 15.55 -14.75
N GLY A 265 -10.25 16.25 -15.13
CA GLY A 265 -10.91 17.28 -14.29
C GLY A 265 -10.10 18.56 -14.09
N THR A 266 -9.09 18.82 -14.96
CA THR A 266 -8.28 20.04 -14.95
C THR A 266 -7.83 20.40 -16.37
N ASP A 267 -6.88 21.33 -16.52
CA ASP A 267 -6.33 21.78 -17.79
C ASP A 267 -4.87 21.39 -17.99
N ALA A 268 -4.34 21.67 -19.18
CA ALA A 268 -2.98 21.33 -19.57
C ALA A 268 -1.90 22.08 -18.77
N ALA A 269 -2.21 23.27 -18.23
CA ALA A 269 -1.26 24.04 -17.45
C ALA A 269 -1.06 23.41 -16.06
N HIS A 270 -2.14 23.04 -15.39
CA HIS A 270 -2.08 22.29 -14.12
C HIS A 270 -1.39 20.92 -14.31
N ALA A 271 -1.74 20.20 -15.38
CA ALA A 271 -1.10 18.89 -15.66
C ALA A 271 0.41 19.00 -15.84
N ARG A 272 0.89 20.01 -16.58
CA ARG A 272 2.34 20.27 -16.75
C ARG A 272 2.99 20.66 -15.43
N ALA A 273 2.37 21.56 -14.67
CA ALA A 273 2.89 21.96 -13.37
C ALA A 273 3.01 20.77 -12.40
N ALA A 274 2.04 19.85 -12.40
CA ALA A 274 2.09 18.65 -11.58
C ALA A 274 3.19 17.69 -12.05
N LEU A 275 3.34 17.45 -13.36
CA LEU A 275 4.44 16.65 -13.92
C LEU A 275 5.80 17.18 -13.49
N GLU A 276 6.03 18.48 -13.70
CA GLU A 276 7.30 19.14 -13.39
C GLU A 276 7.56 19.14 -11.87
N TRP A 277 6.58 19.52 -11.06
CA TRP A 277 6.77 19.62 -9.63
C TRP A 277 6.97 18.26 -8.94
N VAL A 278 6.28 17.23 -9.40
CA VAL A 278 6.46 15.86 -8.89
C VAL A 278 7.71 15.19 -9.47
N GLY A 279 8.18 15.59 -10.68
CA GLY A 279 9.32 14.99 -11.36
C GLY A 279 8.93 13.79 -12.24
N LEU A 280 7.84 13.92 -12.99
CA LEU A 280 7.27 12.86 -13.84
C LEU A 280 7.40 13.12 -15.34
N GLU A 281 8.13 14.17 -15.76
CA GLU A 281 8.18 14.64 -17.14
C GLU A 281 8.62 13.57 -18.13
N GLN A 282 9.59 12.74 -17.74
CA GLN A 282 10.12 11.67 -18.58
C GLN A 282 9.08 10.58 -18.91
N TRP A 283 8.00 10.48 -18.12
CA TRP A 283 6.92 9.51 -18.34
C TRP A 283 5.63 10.15 -18.88
N ALA A 284 5.65 11.44 -19.26
CA ALA A 284 4.45 12.18 -19.67
C ALA A 284 3.62 11.46 -20.75
N ASP A 285 4.29 10.87 -21.74
CA ASP A 285 3.66 10.19 -22.89
C ASP A 285 3.53 8.67 -22.69
N VAL A 286 4.05 8.12 -21.59
CA VAL A 286 4.01 6.69 -21.28
C VAL A 286 2.64 6.33 -20.67
N HIS A 287 2.15 5.10 -20.95
CA HIS A 287 0.94 4.61 -20.30
C HIS A 287 1.17 4.45 -18.78
N PRO A 288 0.23 4.88 -17.90
CA PRO A 288 0.44 4.81 -16.47
C PRO A 288 0.81 3.42 -15.93
N LEU A 289 0.31 2.35 -16.55
CA LEU A 289 0.64 0.98 -16.14
C LEU A 289 2.01 0.50 -16.62
N ASP A 290 2.63 1.17 -17.61
CA ASP A 290 3.94 0.81 -18.15
C ASP A 290 5.09 1.54 -17.45
N VAL A 291 4.78 2.48 -16.53
CA VAL A 291 5.83 3.14 -15.74
C VAL A 291 6.26 2.28 -14.54
N PRO A 292 7.51 2.40 -14.06
CA PRO A 292 7.98 1.69 -12.88
C PRO A 292 7.09 1.90 -11.64
N SER A 293 7.01 0.94 -10.73
CA SER A 293 6.04 0.93 -9.63
C SER A 293 6.11 2.20 -8.76
N ALA A 294 7.31 2.68 -8.42
CA ALA A 294 7.46 3.92 -7.65
C ALA A 294 6.93 5.14 -8.44
N ALA A 295 7.26 5.26 -9.74
CA ALA A 295 6.74 6.34 -10.57
C ALA A 295 5.22 6.24 -10.75
N ARG A 296 4.67 5.03 -10.89
CA ARG A 296 3.21 4.79 -10.95
C ARG A 296 2.51 5.29 -9.68
N ARG A 297 3.09 5.06 -8.52
CA ARG A 297 2.60 5.61 -7.24
C ARG A 297 2.60 7.13 -7.26
N MET A 298 3.68 7.74 -7.75
CA MET A 298 3.75 9.20 -7.87
C MET A 298 2.75 9.76 -8.88
N VAL A 299 2.41 9.04 -9.95
CA VAL A 299 1.32 9.42 -10.89
C VAL A 299 -0.02 9.50 -10.16
N ALA A 300 -0.34 8.51 -9.30
CA ALA A 300 -1.59 8.53 -8.52
C ALA A 300 -1.63 9.71 -7.53
N VAL A 301 -0.52 9.99 -6.86
CA VAL A 301 -0.40 11.16 -5.96
C VAL A 301 -0.50 12.46 -6.75
N ALA A 302 0.17 12.56 -7.92
CA ALA A 302 0.11 13.73 -8.79
C ALA A 302 -1.32 13.98 -9.31
N ALA A 303 -2.06 12.94 -9.68
CA ALA A 303 -3.47 13.06 -10.08
C ALA A 303 -4.36 13.57 -8.94
N ALA A 304 -4.08 13.18 -7.71
CA ALA A 304 -4.80 13.68 -6.54
C ALA A 304 -4.53 15.15 -6.24
N LEU A 305 -3.29 15.61 -6.42
CA LEU A 305 -2.89 16.99 -6.07
C LEU A 305 -3.01 17.99 -7.23
N VAL A 306 -3.18 17.52 -8.48
CA VAL A 306 -3.07 18.35 -9.70
C VAL A 306 -3.90 19.65 -9.69
N ARG A 307 -5.09 19.63 -9.07
CA ARG A 307 -5.98 20.80 -8.95
C ARG A 307 -5.63 21.74 -7.78
N GLY A 308 -4.56 21.46 -7.03
CA GLY A 308 -4.18 22.21 -5.83
C GLY A 308 -5.23 22.18 -4.73
N PRO A 309 -5.78 21.01 -4.31
CA PRO A 309 -6.77 20.97 -3.23
C PRO A 309 -6.18 21.42 -1.89
N GLU A 310 -6.99 22.03 -1.03
CA GLU A 310 -6.57 22.42 0.33
C GLU A 310 -6.44 21.23 1.27
N LEU A 311 -7.00 20.06 0.92
CA LEU A 311 -6.86 18.79 1.63
C LEU A 311 -6.47 17.70 0.64
N LEU A 312 -5.34 17.04 0.90
CA LEU A 312 -4.88 15.89 0.15
C LEU A 312 -5.03 14.64 1.03
N LEU A 313 -5.76 13.65 0.53
CA LEU A 313 -5.96 12.34 1.16
C LEU A 313 -5.14 11.29 0.40
N VAL A 314 -4.28 10.55 1.10
CA VAL A 314 -3.38 9.57 0.48
C VAL A 314 -3.41 8.27 1.27
N ASP A 315 -3.95 7.22 0.66
CA ASP A 315 -4.17 5.94 1.32
C ASP A 315 -3.06 4.93 0.93
N GLU A 316 -2.24 4.56 1.91
CA GLU A 316 -1.16 3.56 1.80
C GLU A 316 -0.22 3.78 0.59
N PRO A 317 0.37 4.97 0.42
CA PRO A 317 1.16 5.27 -0.76
C PRO A 317 2.54 4.59 -0.78
N THR A 318 2.95 3.93 0.28
CA THR A 318 4.26 3.25 0.38
C THR A 318 4.29 1.90 -0.31
N VAL A 319 3.13 1.29 -0.56
CA VAL A 319 3.04 0.01 -1.28
C VAL A 319 3.68 0.14 -2.67
N GLY A 320 4.67 -0.71 -2.93
CA GLY A 320 5.39 -0.75 -4.21
C GLY A 320 6.54 0.25 -4.36
N LEU A 321 6.91 1.00 -3.32
CA LEU A 321 8.06 1.89 -3.32
C LEU A 321 9.36 1.16 -2.99
N ASP A 322 10.44 1.59 -3.64
CA ASP A 322 11.81 1.29 -3.27
C ASP A 322 12.39 2.38 -2.33
N ALA A 323 13.63 2.24 -1.87
CA ALA A 323 14.23 3.21 -0.95
C ALA A 323 14.25 4.65 -1.52
N PRO A 324 14.68 4.92 -2.77
CA PRO A 324 14.55 6.25 -3.37
C PRO A 324 13.10 6.72 -3.51
N GLY A 325 12.16 5.81 -3.78
CA GLY A 325 10.72 6.09 -3.88
C GLY A 325 10.13 6.60 -2.56
N HIS A 326 10.58 6.07 -1.43
CA HIS A 326 10.18 6.57 -0.12
C HIS A 326 10.63 8.03 0.09
N GLY A 327 11.89 8.35 -0.21
CA GLY A 327 12.39 9.73 -0.16
C GLY A 327 11.64 10.66 -1.13
N TRP A 328 11.29 10.16 -2.31
CA TRP A 328 10.47 10.91 -3.28
C TRP A 328 9.09 11.22 -2.74
N LEU A 329 8.37 10.22 -2.21
CA LEU A 329 7.06 10.40 -1.58
C LEU A 329 7.13 11.40 -0.43
N ALA A 330 8.10 11.25 0.46
CA ALA A 330 8.28 12.15 1.60
C ALA A 330 8.42 13.61 1.17
N ARG A 331 9.27 13.89 0.16
CA ARG A 331 9.43 15.24 -0.41
C ARG A 331 8.12 15.78 -0.99
N VAL A 332 7.38 14.95 -1.72
CA VAL A 332 6.10 15.35 -2.33
C VAL A 332 5.06 15.68 -1.24
N LEU A 333 4.87 14.84 -0.24
CA LEU A 333 3.88 15.09 0.82
C LEU A 333 4.25 16.33 1.64
N ARG A 334 5.52 16.48 2.03
CA ARG A 334 6.01 17.62 2.82
C ARG A 334 6.00 18.92 2.03
N GLY A 335 6.50 18.91 0.81
CA GLY A 335 6.49 20.08 -0.08
C GLY A 335 5.06 20.53 -0.40
N TYR A 336 4.13 19.58 -0.57
CA TYR A 336 2.73 19.90 -0.75
C TYR A 336 2.15 20.62 0.47
N ALA A 337 2.31 20.07 1.67
CA ALA A 337 1.86 20.70 2.91
C ALA A 337 2.51 22.08 3.13
N ALA A 338 3.78 22.24 2.76
CA ALA A 338 4.48 23.54 2.80
C ALA A 338 3.97 24.55 1.75
N GLY A 339 3.06 24.15 0.86
CA GLY A 339 2.47 25.00 -0.17
C GLY A 339 3.36 25.23 -1.39
N GLU A 340 4.39 24.43 -1.59
CA GLU A 340 5.31 24.57 -2.73
C GLU A 340 4.59 24.41 -4.06
N TYR A 341 3.74 23.41 -4.19
CA TYR A 341 2.94 23.21 -5.39
C TYR A 341 1.97 24.36 -5.65
N HIS A 342 1.35 24.93 -4.60
CA HIS A 342 0.46 26.09 -4.75
C HIS A 342 1.22 27.33 -5.24
N ARG A 343 2.45 27.53 -4.78
CA ARG A 343 3.33 28.60 -5.32
C ARG A 343 3.67 28.35 -6.79
N ALA A 344 3.97 27.10 -7.16
CA ALA A 344 4.22 26.73 -8.55
C ALA A 344 3.02 26.97 -9.48
N LEU A 345 1.80 26.81 -8.96
CA LEU A 345 0.56 27.17 -9.67
C LEU A 345 0.25 28.67 -9.70
N GLY A 346 1.03 29.51 -9.03
CA GLY A 346 0.71 30.93 -8.87
C GLY A 346 -0.50 31.22 -7.95
N ALA A 347 -0.90 30.25 -7.12
CA ALA A 347 -2.06 30.33 -6.24
C ALA A 347 -1.77 31.02 -4.89
N GLY A 348 -0.62 31.69 -4.76
CA GLY A 348 -0.19 32.40 -3.56
C GLY A 348 0.37 31.48 -2.47
N GLU A 349 0.46 31.98 -1.23
CA GLU A 349 1.04 31.26 -0.09
C GLU A 349 0.03 30.36 0.64
N LYS A 350 -0.74 29.57 -0.10
CA LYS A 350 -1.64 28.59 0.51
C LYS A 350 -0.83 27.42 1.05
N ARG A 351 -1.15 27.02 2.28
CA ARG A 351 -0.59 25.84 2.93
C ARG A 351 -1.70 24.81 3.10
N PRO A 352 -1.76 23.76 2.27
CA PRO A 352 -2.78 22.71 2.39
C PRO A 352 -2.50 21.79 3.60
N ALA A 353 -3.48 20.95 3.93
CA ALA A 353 -3.30 19.81 4.83
C ALA A 353 -3.12 18.53 4.03
N VAL A 354 -2.28 17.62 4.53
CA VAL A 354 -2.16 16.25 4.04
C VAL A 354 -2.63 15.30 5.13
N LEU A 355 -3.53 14.39 4.80
CA LEU A 355 -3.93 13.26 5.63
C LEU A 355 -3.57 11.98 4.89
N TRP A 356 -2.76 11.13 5.51
CA TRP A 356 -2.29 9.93 4.85
C TRP A 356 -2.22 8.73 5.81
N THR A 357 -2.16 7.52 5.25
CA THR A 357 -1.98 6.27 5.98
C THR A 357 -0.67 5.60 5.59
N CYS A 358 -0.08 4.87 6.53
CA CYS A 358 1.13 4.10 6.30
C CYS A 358 1.23 3.00 7.37
N HIS A 359 1.70 1.81 6.99
CA HIS A 359 1.97 0.72 7.94
C HIS A 359 3.39 0.72 8.49
N ASP A 360 4.33 1.37 7.80
CA ASP A 360 5.69 1.59 8.30
C ASP A 360 5.67 2.75 9.31
N ALA A 361 5.73 2.40 10.59
CA ALA A 361 5.64 3.38 11.68
C ALA A 361 6.86 4.30 11.74
N GLU A 362 8.06 3.82 11.37
CA GLU A 362 9.29 4.61 11.35
C GLU A 362 9.22 5.65 10.23
N PHE A 363 8.86 5.23 9.04
CA PHE A 363 8.67 6.13 7.91
C PHE A 363 7.53 7.12 8.15
N ALA A 364 6.41 6.67 8.71
CA ALA A 364 5.29 7.54 9.07
C ALA A 364 5.71 8.62 10.08
N ALA A 365 6.48 8.25 11.11
CA ALA A 365 7.00 9.18 12.09
C ALA A 365 8.00 10.19 11.49
N ALA A 366 8.84 9.75 10.53
CA ALA A 366 9.79 10.63 9.85
C ALA A 366 9.10 11.65 8.94
N VAL A 367 7.97 11.31 8.31
CA VAL A 367 7.29 12.16 7.33
C VAL A 367 6.24 13.08 7.96
N SER A 368 5.61 12.65 9.07
CA SER A 368 4.42 13.32 9.62
C SER A 368 4.75 14.32 10.72
N ASP A 369 3.95 15.38 10.82
CA ASP A 369 3.98 16.33 11.92
C ASP A 369 3.14 15.86 13.12
N VAL A 370 2.08 15.08 12.84
CA VAL A 370 1.12 14.56 13.81
C VAL A 370 0.69 13.15 13.40
N SER A 371 0.56 12.26 14.38
CA SER A 371 -0.09 10.96 14.20
C SER A 371 -1.37 10.91 15.03
N VAL A 372 -2.45 10.46 14.41
CA VAL A 372 -3.77 10.27 15.03
C VAL A 372 -4.13 8.79 14.91
N GLU A 373 -4.32 8.14 16.03
CA GLU A 373 -4.73 6.74 16.03
C GLU A 373 -6.23 6.60 15.88
N LEU A 374 -6.66 5.88 14.86
CA LEU A 374 -8.06 5.53 14.65
C LEU A 374 -8.40 4.32 15.50
N GLN A 375 -9.04 4.57 16.64
CA GLN A 375 -9.53 3.53 17.54
C GLN A 375 -10.94 3.13 17.10
N ASN A 376 -11.12 1.88 16.74
CA ASN A 376 -12.46 1.33 16.60
C ASN A 376 -13.03 1.10 18.00
N ARG A 377 -14.00 1.90 18.43
CA ARG A 377 -14.79 1.62 19.64
C ARG A 377 -15.83 0.58 19.24
N LEU A 378 -15.43 -0.71 19.34
CA LEU A 378 -16.36 -1.82 19.30
C LEU A 378 -17.34 -1.75 20.47
#